data_2e7b13c8496c226a609d7983f0dc58cc
#
_entry.id   2e7b13c8496c226a609d7983f0dc58cc
#
_cell.length_a   1.000
_cell.length_b   1.000
_cell.length_c   1.000
_cell.angle_alpha   90.00
_cell.angle_beta   90.00
_cell.angle_gamma   90.00
#
_symmetry.space_group_name_H-M   'P 1'
#
loop_
_entity.id
_entity.type
_entity.pdbx_description
1 polymer ?
#
loop_
_entity_poly.entity_id
_entity_poly.type
_entity_poly.pdbx_seq_one_letter_code
_entity_poly.pdbx_strand_id
1 'polypeptide(L)'
;MNDENEFVRHVGCEECGSSDGNSLYSDGHTFCFVCHTWKPGESDLPPLNKPLMTIGYLGDARKLPKRGLSEATCEKYKIYRDGDKLRFHYHTKEGRLVGAKTKTKNKIFSFQGEANGDLYGMHLFRPSKKVIITEGELDAASCYEAQP
;
A
#
# COMPACT_ATOMS: atom_id res chain seq x y z
N MET A 1 -25.27 -2.65 -13.62
CA MET A 1 -23.96 -2.18 -14.09
C MET A 1 -23.56 -1.10 -13.14
N ASN A 2 -22.70 -1.43 -12.20
CA ASN A 2 -22.17 -0.45 -11.25
C ASN A 2 -20.87 0.09 -11.85
N ASP A 3 -20.95 1.27 -12.45
CA ASP A 3 -19.76 2.06 -12.71
C ASP A 3 -19.26 2.53 -11.33
N GLU A 4 -18.38 1.75 -10.73
CA GLU A 4 -17.69 2.16 -9.52
C GLU A 4 -16.68 3.23 -9.92
N ASN A 5 -16.99 4.47 -9.58
CA ASN A 5 -16.08 5.60 -9.76
C ASN A 5 -14.85 5.39 -8.86
N GLU A 6 -13.74 4.99 -9.48
CA GLU A 6 -12.50 4.73 -8.75
C GLU A 6 -11.75 6.02 -8.45
N PHE A 7 -11.21 6.11 -7.23
CA PHE A 7 -10.29 7.19 -6.86
C PHE A 7 -8.99 7.09 -7.69
N VAL A 8 -8.58 8.22 -8.26
CA VAL A 8 -7.37 8.30 -9.09
C VAL A 8 -6.21 8.90 -8.31
N ARG A 9 -6.38 10.11 -7.76
CA ARG A 9 -5.33 10.82 -7.01
C ARG A 9 -5.89 12.03 -6.27
N HIS A 10 -5.10 12.54 -5.33
CA HIS A 10 -5.33 13.86 -4.76
C HIS A 10 -4.81 14.97 -5.68
N VAL A 11 -5.54 16.08 -5.72
CA VAL A 11 -5.21 17.28 -6.49
C VAL A 11 -5.50 18.52 -5.65
N GLY A 12 -4.98 19.66 -6.07
CA GLY A 12 -5.29 20.95 -5.45
C GLY A 12 -6.77 21.31 -5.60
N CYS A 13 -7.31 21.98 -4.61
CA CYS A 13 -8.66 22.54 -4.66
C CYS A 13 -8.59 24.05 -4.95
N GLU A 14 -9.16 24.46 -6.06
CA GLU A 14 -9.20 25.88 -6.46
C GLU A 14 -10.13 26.72 -5.54
N GLU A 15 -11.12 26.08 -4.95
CA GLU A 15 -12.12 26.78 -4.12
C GLU A 15 -11.61 27.16 -2.74
N CYS A 16 -10.85 26.26 -2.09
CA CYS A 16 -10.34 26.52 -0.73
C CYS A 16 -8.81 26.62 -0.65
N GLY A 17 -8.10 26.46 -1.77
CA GLY A 17 -6.64 26.55 -1.81
C GLY A 17 -5.89 25.39 -1.17
N SER A 18 -6.58 24.33 -0.76
CA SER A 18 -5.91 23.11 -0.25
C SER A 18 -5.07 22.49 -1.35
N SER A 19 -3.82 22.13 -1.05
CA SER A 19 -2.88 21.57 -2.02
C SER A 19 -3.22 20.13 -2.45
N ASP A 20 -3.94 19.38 -1.61
CA ASP A 20 -4.17 17.94 -1.75
C ASP A 20 -5.53 17.45 -1.24
N GLY A 21 -6.37 18.38 -0.74
CA GLY A 21 -7.67 18.03 -0.15
C GLY A 21 -8.75 17.63 -1.15
N ASN A 22 -8.48 17.74 -2.46
CA ASN A 22 -9.44 17.42 -3.51
C ASN A 22 -9.08 16.06 -4.13
N SER A 23 -10.04 15.16 -4.22
CA SER A 23 -9.88 13.83 -4.83
C SER A 23 -10.44 13.82 -6.23
N LEU A 24 -9.65 13.36 -7.20
CA LEU A 24 -10.05 13.13 -8.58
C LEU A 24 -10.45 11.65 -8.74
N TYR A 25 -11.55 11.40 -9.43
CA TYR A 25 -12.10 10.08 -9.71
C TYR A 25 -12.01 9.72 -11.19
N SER A 26 -12.19 8.43 -11.52
CA SER A 26 -11.99 7.88 -12.86
C SER A 26 -12.91 8.47 -13.94
N ASP A 27 -14.08 8.94 -13.56
CA ASP A 27 -15.03 9.65 -14.43
C ASP A 27 -14.73 11.16 -14.58
N GLY A 28 -13.62 11.62 -13.96
CA GLY A 28 -13.19 13.00 -13.99
C GLY A 28 -13.85 13.90 -12.94
N HIS A 29 -14.84 13.42 -12.18
CA HIS A 29 -15.37 14.24 -11.11
C HIS A 29 -14.36 14.43 -10.00
N THR A 30 -14.51 15.52 -9.24
CA THR A 30 -13.67 15.79 -8.07
C THR A 30 -14.52 16.08 -6.84
N PHE A 31 -14.00 15.67 -5.67
CA PHE A 31 -14.58 16.00 -4.37
C PHE A 31 -13.50 16.48 -3.41
N CYS A 32 -13.68 17.68 -2.88
CA CYS A 32 -12.77 18.25 -1.89
C CYS A 32 -13.25 17.91 -0.47
N PHE A 33 -12.44 17.20 0.30
CA PHE A 33 -12.74 16.84 1.69
C PHE A 33 -12.53 17.99 2.68
N VAL A 34 -11.93 19.11 2.26
CA VAL A 34 -11.69 20.28 3.11
C VAL A 34 -12.88 21.24 3.06
N CYS A 35 -13.36 21.59 1.87
CA CYS A 35 -14.47 22.54 1.68
C CYS A 35 -15.76 21.86 1.23
N HIS A 36 -15.77 20.55 1.04
CA HIS A 36 -16.90 19.72 0.59
C HIS A 36 -17.43 20.13 -0.81
N THR A 37 -16.66 20.82 -1.59
CA THR A 37 -17.03 21.16 -2.98
C THR A 37 -16.94 19.93 -3.85
N TRP A 38 -18.00 19.64 -4.58
CA TRP A 38 -18.05 18.62 -5.64
C TRP A 38 -18.08 19.30 -7.01
N LYS A 39 -17.29 18.83 -7.96
CA LYS A 39 -17.30 19.28 -9.36
C LYS A 39 -17.55 18.08 -10.28
N PRO A 40 -18.46 18.17 -11.27
CA PRO A 40 -18.69 17.09 -12.22
C PRO A 40 -17.45 16.84 -13.07
N GLY A 41 -17.25 15.59 -13.49
CA GLY A 41 -16.22 15.22 -14.45
C GLY A 41 -16.62 15.60 -15.87
N GLU A 42 -15.65 16.02 -16.65
CA GLU A 42 -15.82 16.07 -18.09
C GLU A 42 -15.51 14.69 -18.65
N SER A 43 -16.44 14.12 -19.42
CA SER A 43 -16.39 12.75 -19.95
C SER A 43 -15.28 12.47 -20.97
N ASP A 44 -14.36 13.42 -21.19
CA ASP A 44 -13.28 13.34 -22.18
C ASP A 44 -11.89 13.06 -21.59
N LEU A 45 -11.78 12.63 -20.33
CA LEU A 45 -10.48 12.18 -19.84
C LEU A 45 -10.14 10.84 -20.50
N PRO A 46 -8.97 10.72 -21.14
CA PRO A 46 -8.56 9.45 -21.73
C PRO A 46 -8.53 8.39 -20.63
N PRO A 47 -8.97 7.15 -20.92
CA PRO A 47 -8.92 6.07 -19.95
C PRO A 47 -7.49 5.95 -19.43
N LEU A 48 -7.32 6.03 -18.13
CA LEU A 48 -6.05 5.79 -17.46
C LEU A 48 -5.68 4.32 -17.66
N ASN A 49 -5.14 3.99 -18.84
CA ASN A 49 -4.38 2.78 -19.04
C ASN A 49 -3.12 2.87 -18.16
N LYS A 50 -3.28 2.64 -16.86
CA LYS A 50 -2.14 2.27 -16.04
C LYS A 50 -1.62 0.95 -16.60
N PRO A 51 -0.40 0.92 -17.17
CA PRO A 51 0.18 -0.37 -17.51
C PRO A 51 0.13 -1.20 -16.22
N LEU A 52 -0.42 -2.40 -16.29
CA LEU A 52 -0.29 -3.40 -15.24
C LEU A 52 1.20 -3.57 -14.98
N MET A 53 1.73 -2.81 -14.02
CA MET A 53 3.11 -2.99 -13.61
C MET A 53 3.21 -4.39 -13.02
N THR A 54 3.92 -5.26 -13.71
CA THR A 54 4.24 -6.57 -13.16
C THR A 54 5.04 -6.35 -11.89
N ILE A 55 4.38 -6.56 -10.75
CA ILE A 55 5.04 -6.49 -9.46
C ILE A 55 5.89 -7.74 -9.35
N GLY A 56 7.20 -7.57 -9.58
CA GLY A 56 8.15 -8.66 -9.40
C GLY A 56 8.59 -8.79 -7.95
N TYR A 57 8.93 -10.01 -7.55
CA TYR A 57 9.71 -10.22 -6.33
C TYR A 57 11.13 -9.71 -6.58
N LEU A 58 11.46 -8.54 -6.04
CA LEU A 58 12.78 -7.92 -6.16
C LEU A 58 13.48 -7.93 -4.81
N GLY A 59 14.72 -8.42 -4.80
CA GLY A 59 15.54 -8.53 -3.60
C GLY A 59 15.47 -9.91 -2.93
N ASP A 60 16.24 -10.06 -1.87
CA ASP A 60 16.34 -11.29 -1.10
C ASP A 60 15.82 -11.10 0.32
N ALA A 61 15.16 -12.11 0.87
CA ALA A 61 14.88 -12.15 2.29
C ALA A 61 16.20 -12.32 3.04
N ARG A 62 16.51 -11.39 3.93
CA ARG A 62 17.72 -11.41 4.76
C ARG A 62 17.40 -10.94 6.16
N LYS A 63 18.15 -11.47 7.14
CA LYS A 63 18.05 -11.02 8.52
C LYS A 63 18.22 -9.50 8.62
N LEU A 64 17.47 -8.89 9.52
CA LEU A 64 17.57 -7.46 9.86
C LEU A 64 18.06 -7.29 11.31
N PRO A 65 19.39 -7.39 11.57
CA PRO A 65 19.93 -7.45 12.93
C PRO A 65 19.56 -6.25 13.79
N LYS A 66 19.49 -5.04 13.20
CA LYS A 66 19.09 -3.81 13.91
C LYS A 66 17.63 -3.82 14.38
N ARG A 67 16.84 -4.74 13.86
CA ARG A 67 15.41 -4.93 14.20
C ARG A 67 15.18 -6.26 14.95
N GLY A 68 16.23 -7.06 15.12
CA GLY A 68 16.11 -8.38 15.73
C GLY A 68 15.31 -9.40 14.89
N LEU A 69 15.16 -9.17 13.57
CA LEU A 69 14.40 -10.05 12.70
C LEU A 69 15.30 -11.10 12.06
N SER A 70 14.91 -12.37 12.17
CA SER A 70 15.54 -13.48 11.48
C SER A 70 15.21 -13.45 9.97
N GLU A 71 16.00 -14.16 9.18
CA GLU A 71 15.74 -14.36 7.76
C GLU A 71 14.42 -15.10 7.54
N ALA A 72 14.13 -16.11 8.33
CA ALA A 72 12.88 -16.88 8.27
C ALA A 72 11.64 -15.98 8.49
N THR A 73 11.71 -15.07 9.45
CA THR A 73 10.64 -14.09 9.67
C THR A 73 10.52 -13.11 8.51
N CYS A 74 11.63 -12.62 7.96
CA CYS A 74 11.61 -11.76 6.78
C CYS A 74 10.99 -12.48 5.57
N GLU A 75 11.34 -13.74 5.33
CA GLU A 75 10.77 -14.53 4.25
C GLU A 75 9.27 -14.76 4.44
N LYS A 76 8.87 -15.12 5.66
CA LYS A 76 7.46 -15.33 6.01
C LYS A 76 6.61 -14.08 5.79
N TYR A 77 7.09 -12.92 6.24
CA TYR A 77 6.42 -11.64 6.11
C TYR A 77 6.68 -10.95 4.76
N LYS A 78 7.39 -11.61 3.83
CA LYS A 78 7.67 -11.07 2.50
C LYS A 78 8.36 -9.71 2.55
N ILE A 79 9.36 -9.62 3.44
CA ILE A 79 10.25 -8.47 3.60
C ILE A 79 11.54 -8.78 2.86
N TYR A 80 11.82 -8.00 1.83
CA TYR A 80 12.98 -8.22 0.96
C TYR A 80 13.91 -7.02 1.02
N ARG A 81 15.20 -7.30 0.84
CA ARG A 81 16.22 -6.28 0.74
C ARG A 81 16.69 -6.15 -0.70
N ASP A 82 16.58 -4.95 -1.23
CA ASP A 82 17.05 -4.56 -2.56
C ASP A 82 18.06 -3.42 -2.38
N GLY A 83 19.35 -3.77 -2.31
CA GLY A 83 20.42 -2.84 -1.97
C GLY A 83 20.18 -2.19 -0.60
N ASP A 84 20.00 -0.88 -0.60
CA ASP A 84 19.74 -0.07 0.60
C ASP A 84 18.25 0.11 0.93
N LYS A 85 17.38 -0.49 0.13
CA LYS A 85 15.93 -0.39 0.27
C LYS A 85 15.37 -1.64 0.93
N LEU A 86 14.28 -1.46 1.67
CA LEU A 86 13.41 -2.54 2.13
C LEU A 86 12.15 -2.53 1.28
N ARG A 87 11.72 -3.72 0.85
CA ARG A 87 10.48 -3.94 0.13
C ARG A 87 9.57 -4.82 0.95
N PHE A 88 8.31 -4.40 1.07
CA PHE A 88 7.26 -5.11 1.77
C PHE A 88 6.22 -5.51 0.73
N HIS A 89 6.04 -6.81 0.51
CA HIS A 89 5.10 -7.31 -0.47
C HIS A 89 3.73 -7.54 0.16
N TYR A 90 2.73 -6.89 -0.42
CA TYR A 90 1.34 -6.98 0.00
C TYR A 90 0.62 -8.08 -0.77
N HIS A 91 -0.12 -8.89 -0.06
CA HIS A 91 -0.85 -10.02 -0.61
C HIS A 91 -2.31 -9.96 -0.19
N THR A 92 -3.20 -10.42 -1.05
CA THR A 92 -4.58 -10.67 -0.67
C THR A 92 -4.65 -11.75 0.41
N LYS A 93 -5.80 -11.91 1.04
CA LYS A 93 -6.04 -12.97 2.02
C LYS A 93 -5.74 -14.37 1.46
N GLU A 94 -5.96 -14.57 0.17
CA GLU A 94 -5.69 -15.82 -0.56
C GLU A 94 -4.21 -15.99 -0.94
N GLY A 95 -3.36 -15.00 -0.65
CA GLY A 95 -1.91 -15.05 -0.89
C GLY A 95 -1.46 -14.53 -2.25
N ARG A 96 -2.32 -13.87 -3.04
CA ARG A 96 -1.93 -13.27 -4.33
C ARG A 96 -1.20 -11.95 -4.08
N LEU A 97 -0.03 -11.77 -4.69
CA LEU A 97 0.73 -10.51 -4.65
C LEU A 97 -0.05 -9.40 -5.36
N VAL A 98 -0.32 -8.30 -4.68
CA VAL A 98 -1.09 -7.16 -5.19
C VAL A 98 -0.33 -5.84 -5.14
N GLY A 99 0.67 -5.73 -4.30
CA GLY A 99 1.42 -4.50 -4.15
C GLY A 99 2.77 -4.68 -3.48
N ALA A 100 3.62 -3.70 -3.63
CA ALA A 100 4.90 -3.62 -2.95
C ALA A 100 5.17 -2.20 -2.46
N LYS A 101 5.36 -2.06 -1.16
CA LYS A 101 5.82 -0.82 -0.53
C LYS A 101 7.33 -0.86 -0.42
N THR A 102 7.99 0.19 -0.86
CA THR A 102 9.44 0.36 -0.76
C THR A 102 9.76 1.45 0.24
N LYS A 103 10.72 1.18 1.12
CA LYS A 103 11.24 2.12 2.10
C LYS A 103 12.75 2.29 1.89
N THR A 104 13.19 3.52 1.69
CA THR A 104 14.62 3.87 1.63
C THR A 104 15.21 4.14 3.02
N LYS A 105 16.54 4.23 3.12
CA LYS A 105 17.22 4.65 4.36
C LYS A 105 16.76 6.02 4.86
N ASN A 106 16.46 6.94 3.95
CA ASN A 106 16.02 8.29 4.27
C ASN A 106 14.51 8.37 4.59
N LYS A 107 13.86 7.23 4.86
CA LYS A 107 12.42 7.14 5.17
C LYS A 107 11.52 7.67 4.04
N ILE A 108 11.98 7.64 2.80
CA ILE A 108 11.14 7.88 1.63
C ILE A 108 10.39 6.59 1.32
N PHE A 109 9.09 6.70 1.13
CA PHE A 109 8.21 5.58 0.83
C PHE A 109 7.65 5.71 -0.59
N SER A 110 7.53 4.59 -1.27
CA SER A 110 6.78 4.49 -2.54
C SER A 110 5.97 3.21 -2.53
N PHE A 111 4.86 3.20 -3.24
CA PHE A 111 4.00 2.04 -3.39
C PHE A 111 3.81 1.72 -4.88
N GLN A 112 3.86 0.44 -5.22
CA GLN A 112 3.61 -0.08 -6.57
C GLN A 112 2.48 -1.11 -6.47
N GLY A 113 1.58 -1.11 -7.45
CA GLY A 113 0.43 -2.01 -7.46
C GLY A 113 -0.78 -1.43 -6.72
N GLU A 114 -1.67 -2.30 -6.29
CA GLU A 114 -2.93 -1.95 -5.66
C GLU A 114 -2.95 -2.44 -4.21
N ALA A 115 -3.25 -1.53 -3.29
CA ALA A 115 -3.55 -1.90 -1.91
C ALA A 115 -5.08 -1.98 -1.76
N ASN A 116 -5.67 -3.11 -2.09
CA ASN A 116 -7.12 -3.33 -2.11
C ASN A 116 -7.77 -3.35 -0.71
N GLY A 117 -7.27 -2.54 0.22
CA GLY A 117 -7.77 -2.50 1.59
C GLY A 117 -7.33 -3.66 2.47
N ASP A 118 -6.59 -4.63 1.94
CA ASP A 118 -6.05 -5.73 2.72
C ASP A 118 -4.90 -5.25 3.63
N LEU A 119 -4.90 -5.72 4.86
CA LEU A 119 -3.83 -5.41 5.81
C LEU A 119 -2.57 -6.21 5.46
N TYR A 120 -1.41 -5.58 5.64
CA TYR A 120 -0.12 -6.26 5.50
C TYR A 120 -0.02 -7.49 6.41
N GLY A 121 0.38 -8.63 5.85
CA GLY A 121 0.47 -9.89 6.58
C GLY A 121 -0.85 -10.64 6.75
N MET A 122 -1.97 -10.11 6.23
CA MET A 122 -3.29 -10.72 6.38
C MET A 122 -3.36 -12.16 5.83
N HIS A 123 -2.60 -12.47 4.77
CA HIS A 123 -2.49 -13.80 4.19
C HIS A 123 -1.85 -14.84 5.14
N LEU A 124 -1.13 -14.39 6.17
CA LEU A 124 -0.52 -15.24 7.20
C LEU A 124 -1.47 -15.54 8.36
N PHE A 125 -2.58 -14.80 8.40
CA PHE A 125 -3.52 -14.89 9.49
C PHE A 125 -4.26 -16.23 9.49
N ARG A 126 -4.33 -16.84 10.67
CA ARG A 126 -5.15 -18.02 10.93
C ARG A 126 -6.20 -17.64 11.97
N PRO A 127 -7.41 -18.20 11.90
CA PRO A 127 -8.42 -17.99 12.94
C PRO A 127 -7.82 -18.26 14.31
N SER A 128 -7.80 -17.25 15.15
CA SER A 128 -7.22 -17.27 16.49
C SER A 128 -8.07 -16.44 17.44
N LYS A 129 -7.96 -16.71 18.73
CA LYS A 129 -8.63 -15.95 19.78
C LYS A 129 -8.00 -14.57 20.00
N LYS A 130 -6.77 -14.36 19.54
CA LYS A 130 -6.04 -13.10 19.72
C LYS A 130 -5.43 -12.66 18.39
N VAL A 131 -5.58 -11.38 18.09
CA VAL A 131 -5.00 -10.70 16.93
C VAL A 131 -4.21 -9.51 17.44
N ILE A 132 -3.02 -9.32 16.90
CA ILE A 132 -2.20 -8.15 17.15
C ILE A 132 -2.24 -7.32 15.87
N ILE A 133 -2.71 -6.08 15.98
CA ILE A 133 -2.71 -5.10 14.90
C ILE A 133 -1.62 -4.08 15.22
N THR A 134 -0.75 -3.80 14.25
CA THR A 134 0.36 -2.85 14.37
C THR A 134 0.26 -1.76 13.31
N GLU A 135 0.93 -0.63 13.52
CA GLU A 135 0.95 0.47 12.56
C GLU A 135 1.88 0.21 11.36
N GLY A 136 2.90 -0.62 11.53
CA GLY A 136 3.94 -0.81 10.54
C GLY A 136 4.24 -2.27 10.21
N GLU A 137 4.76 -2.49 9.01
CA GLU A 137 5.11 -3.81 8.48
C GLU A 137 6.21 -4.49 9.32
N LEU A 138 7.22 -3.71 9.72
CA LEU A 138 8.30 -4.22 10.58
C LEU A 138 7.81 -4.55 11.99
N ASP A 139 6.83 -3.81 12.49
CA ASP A 139 6.29 -4.04 13.82
C ASP A 139 5.46 -5.34 13.85
N ALA A 140 4.71 -5.62 12.77
CA ALA A 140 4.01 -6.90 12.60
C ALA A 140 4.99 -8.08 12.61
N ALA A 141 6.09 -7.98 11.86
CA ALA A 141 7.12 -9.00 11.84
C ALA A 141 7.83 -9.13 13.20
N SER A 142 8.08 -8.02 13.91
CA SER A 142 8.71 -8.03 15.24
C SER A 142 7.80 -8.69 16.28
N CYS A 143 6.50 -8.44 16.23
CA CYS A 143 5.53 -9.13 17.10
C CYS A 143 5.56 -10.66 16.89
N TYR A 144 5.70 -11.10 15.65
CA TYR A 144 5.83 -12.53 15.34
C TYR A 144 7.15 -13.10 15.84
N GLU A 145 8.27 -12.41 15.59
CA GLU A 145 9.61 -12.86 16.03
C GLU A 145 9.71 -13.02 17.56
N ALA A 146 9.02 -12.14 18.30
CA ALA A 146 9.01 -12.14 19.76
C ALA A 146 8.09 -13.19 20.39
N GLN A 147 7.29 -13.92 19.59
CA GLN A 147 6.43 -14.99 20.11
C GLN A 147 7.28 -16.26 20.36
N PRO A 148 7.19 -16.89 21.54
CA PRO A 148 7.89 -18.13 21.84
C PRO A 148 7.35 -19.32 21.03
#